data_93ada3dd13dbc8577be2ed172d307f04
#
_entry.id   93ada3dd13dbc8577be2ed172d307f04
#
_cell.length_a   1.000
_cell.length_b   1.000
_cell.length_c   1.000
_cell.angle_alpha   90.00
_cell.angle_beta   90.00
_cell.angle_gamma   90.00
#
_symmetry.space_group_name_H-M   'P 1'
#
loop_
_entity.id
_entity.type
_entity.pdbx_description
1 polymer ?
#
loop_
_entity_poly.entity_id
_entity_poly.type
_entity_poly.pdbx_seq_one_letter_code
_entity_poly.pdbx_strand_id
1 'polypeptide(L)'
;MTSRSLLNLTLLAAVASLAAWVYFKPKPQNDSQEYRVSSQVAENVQGLRIERQGVEIVLQKTGENWGLLEPIQGRADEIKVGQILEVLTATSPRRFPAIDLERFDLLHPAVRLYIDKELFSFGGFVPITNEQYVANNGSIHLLAPRYATMLARQPIDLLSPRLFAQGETPIGFEFEKVKVMERDGGWRIAPEKPKASLTQNELIHWVQSWQQAYAAGLSLSTERPNQISDGKQGIKITLRGGGGMQLTILQQQPELVLLRVDTGVRYRFPGEMGRRLLDPYTAAGG
;
A
#
# COMPACT_ATOMS: atom_id res chain seq x y z
N MET A 1 -36.73 -68.25 14.98
CA MET A 1 -36.28 -66.84 14.94
C MET A 1 -37.46 -65.96 14.91
N THR A 2 -37.62 -65.09 15.91
CA THR A 2 -38.79 -64.24 16.03
C THR A 2 -38.76 -63.16 14.95
N SER A 3 -39.92 -62.85 14.37
CA SER A 3 -40.10 -61.80 13.32
C SER A 3 -39.35 -60.48 13.61
N ARG A 4 -39.20 -60.17 14.87
CA ARG A 4 -38.44 -58.97 15.35
C ARG A 4 -36.93 -59.06 15.12
N SER A 5 -36.27 -60.25 15.22
CA SER A 5 -34.88 -60.39 14.96
C SER A 5 -34.52 -60.33 13.46
N LEU A 6 -35.43 -60.78 12.60
CA LEU A 6 -35.28 -60.61 11.17
C LEU A 6 -35.39 -59.13 10.74
N LEU A 7 -36.32 -58.39 11.31
CA LEU A 7 -36.50 -56.95 11.08
C LEU A 7 -35.26 -56.17 11.51
N ASN A 8 -34.69 -56.48 12.67
CA ASN A 8 -33.46 -55.79 13.16
C ASN A 8 -32.24 -56.10 12.30
N LEU A 9 -32.13 -57.34 11.78
CA LEU A 9 -31.05 -57.73 10.89
C LEU A 9 -31.12 -57.01 9.54
N THR A 10 -32.31 -56.88 8.96
CA THR A 10 -32.50 -56.12 7.71
C THR A 10 -32.21 -54.61 7.92
N LEU A 11 -32.59 -54.06 9.04
CA LEU A 11 -32.33 -52.67 9.35
C LEU A 11 -30.84 -52.40 9.53
N LEU A 12 -30.14 -53.32 10.22
CA LEU A 12 -28.67 -53.26 10.40
C LEU A 12 -27.94 -53.38 9.06
N ALA A 13 -28.37 -54.27 8.17
CA ALA A 13 -27.82 -54.41 6.81
C ALA A 13 -28.07 -53.18 5.95
N ALA A 14 -29.21 -52.53 6.06
CA ALA A 14 -29.52 -51.30 5.35
C ALA A 14 -28.63 -50.12 5.84
N VAL A 15 -28.44 -50.00 7.14
CA VAL A 15 -27.53 -48.96 7.73
C VAL A 15 -26.10 -49.21 7.33
N ALA A 16 -25.62 -50.47 7.37
CA ALA A 16 -24.27 -50.83 6.95
C ALA A 16 -24.07 -50.55 5.45
N SER A 17 -25.06 -50.84 4.59
CA SER A 17 -25.00 -50.53 3.16
C SER A 17 -24.97 -49.02 2.90
N LEU A 18 -25.76 -48.25 3.61
CA LEU A 18 -25.75 -46.80 3.50
C LEU A 18 -24.40 -46.19 4.00
N ALA A 19 -23.91 -46.70 5.11
CA ALA A 19 -22.59 -46.29 5.62
C ALA A 19 -21.45 -46.63 4.64
N ALA A 20 -21.46 -47.82 4.07
CA ALA A 20 -20.52 -48.25 3.03
C ALA A 20 -20.65 -47.36 1.78
N TRP A 21 -21.90 -47.08 1.33
CA TRP A 21 -22.12 -46.20 0.17
C TRP A 21 -21.61 -44.79 0.39
N VAL A 22 -21.83 -44.21 1.58
CA VAL A 22 -21.29 -42.87 1.95
C VAL A 22 -19.77 -42.89 2.06
N TYR A 23 -19.19 -43.98 2.63
CA TYR A 23 -17.74 -44.14 2.81
C TYR A 23 -17.01 -44.37 1.48
N PHE A 24 -17.59 -45.17 0.59
CA PHE A 24 -17.02 -45.48 -0.71
C PHE A 24 -17.46 -44.52 -1.83
N LYS A 25 -18.35 -43.53 -1.51
CA LYS A 25 -18.60 -42.49 -2.47
C LYS A 25 -17.25 -41.82 -2.79
N PRO A 26 -16.79 -41.84 -4.07
CA PRO A 26 -15.61 -41.06 -4.43
C PRO A 26 -15.89 -39.65 -3.96
N LYS A 27 -15.09 -39.13 -3.04
CA LYS A 27 -15.08 -37.69 -2.75
C LYS A 27 -15.03 -37.04 -4.12
N PRO A 28 -15.95 -36.09 -4.44
CA PRO A 28 -15.79 -35.35 -5.67
C PRO A 28 -14.35 -34.85 -5.62
N GLN A 29 -13.55 -35.39 -6.48
CA GLN A 29 -12.21 -34.87 -6.75
C GLN A 29 -12.52 -33.49 -7.31
N ASN A 30 -12.53 -32.49 -6.43
CA ASN A 30 -12.46 -31.10 -6.85
C ASN A 30 -11.08 -30.95 -7.49
N ASP A 31 -10.92 -31.53 -8.68
CA ASP A 31 -10.04 -30.95 -9.68
C ASP A 31 -10.67 -29.60 -10.03
N SER A 32 -10.66 -28.69 -9.07
CA SER A 32 -10.91 -27.29 -9.32
C SER A 32 -9.72 -26.84 -10.15
N GLN A 33 -9.89 -26.99 -11.47
CA GLN A 33 -8.94 -26.47 -12.45
C GLN A 33 -8.86 -24.97 -12.17
N GLU A 34 -7.79 -24.57 -11.46
CA GLU A 34 -7.55 -23.16 -11.17
C GLU A 34 -6.99 -22.51 -12.44
N TYR A 35 -7.70 -21.52 -12.93
CA TYR A 35 -7.29 -20.74 -14.08
C TYR A 35 -6.48 -19.53 -13.61
N ARG A 36 -5.23 -19.42 -14.02
CA ARG A 36 -4.45 -18.20 -13.80
C ARG A 36 -5.07 -17.05 -14.58
N VAL A 37 -5.18 -15.90 -13.93
CA VAL A 37 -5.79 -14.70 -14.53
C VAL A 37 -4.83 -14.01 -15.47
N SER A 38 -3.54 -13.95 -15.12
CA SER A 38 -2.47 -13.35 -15.94
C SER A 38 -1.28 -14.29 -16.06
N SER A 39 -0.49 -14.10 -17.10
CA SER A 39 0.82 -14.71 -17.28
C SER A 39 1.97 -13.73 -17.00
N GLN A 40 1.65 -12.47 -16.72
CA GLN A 40 2.64 -11.42 -16.46
C GLN A 40 3.27 -11.62 -15.07
N VAL A 41 4.54 -11.22 -14.94
CA VAL A 41 5.32 -11.31 -13.70
C VAL A 41 5.47 -9.92 -13.11
N ALA A 42 5.16 -9.77 -11.82
CA ALA A 42 5.09 -8.48 -11.15
C ALA A 42 6.40 -7.67 -11.20
N GLU A 43 7.54 -8.38 -11.15
CA GLU A 43 8.87 -7.76 -11.18
C GLU A 43 9.17 -7.03 -12.49
N ASN A 44 8.56 -7.48 -13.60
CA ASN A 44 8.77 -6.91 -14.94
C ASN A 44 7.86 -5.72 -15.25
N VAL A 45 6.88 -5.44 -14.38
CA VAL A 45 5.92 -4.35 -14.58
C VAL A 45 6.61 -3.00 -14.47
N GLN A 46 6.32 -2.11 -15.45
CA GLN A 46 6.88 -0.77 -15.52
C GLN A 46 5.83 0.33 -15.28
N GLY A 47 4.54 0.05 -15.54
CA GLY A 47 3.49 1.04 -15.45
C GLY A 47 2.18 0.49 -14.93
N LEU A 48 1.48 1.31 -14.15
CA LEU A 48 0.13 1.06 -13.68
C LEU A 48 -0.75 2.25 -14.00
N ARG A 49 -2.00 1.97 -14.41
CA ARG A 49 -3.01 2.99 -14.60
C ARG A 49 -4.35 2.49 -14.05
N ILE A 50 -4.93 3.28 -13.17
CA ILE A 50 -6.24 2.99 -12.56
C ILE A 50 -7.23 4.02 -13.05
N GLU A 51 -8.30 3.58 -13.68
CA GLU A 51 -9.42 4.42 -14.11
C GLU A 51 -10.64 4.11 -13.23
N ARG A 52 -11.16 5.11 -12.54
CA ARG A 52 -12.34 4.98 -11.70
C ARG A 52 -13.17 6.27 -11.74
N GLN A 53 -14.42 6.19 -12.18
CA GLN A 53 -15.39 7.30 -12.14
C GLN A 53 -14.84 8.62 -12.70
N GLY A 54 -14.10 8.57 -13.82
CA GLY A 54 -13.50 9.75 -14.47
C GLY A 54 -12.20 10.23 -13.82
N VAL A 55 -11.72 9.60 -12.77
CA VAL A 55 -10.38 9.83 -12.21
C VAL A 55 -9.42 8.81 -12.80
N GLU A 56 -8.32 9.30 -13.35
CA GLU A 56 -7.19 8.49 -13.82
C GLU A 56 -6.01 8.68 -12.89
N ILE A 57 -5.40 7.57 -12.47
CA ILE A 57 -4.22 7.54 -11.61
C ILE A 57 -3.14 6.78 -12.36
N VAL A 58 -2.01 7.43 -12.62
CA VAL A 58 -0.89 6.85 -13.37
C VAL A 58 0.34 6.72 -12.46
N LEU A 59 0.89 5.51 -12.41
CA LEU A 59 2.14 5.22 -11.73
C LEU A 59 3.14 4.66 -12.73
N GLN A 60 4.41 4.97 -12.51
CA GLN A 60 5.51 4.46 -13.30
C GLN A 60 6.68 4.05 -12.42
N LYS A 61 7.30 2.94 -12.77
CA LYS A 61 8.52 2.45 -12.13
C LYS A 61 9.73 3.13 -12.76
N THR A 62 10.61 3.68 -11.94
CA THR A 62 11.89 4.27 -12.36
C THR A 62 12.99 3.63 -11.53
N GLY A 63 13.80 2.77 -12.16
CA GLY A 63 14.71 1.88 -11.43
C GLY A 63 13.93 0.93 -10.55
N GLU A 64 14.20 0.94 -9.25
CA GLU A 64 13.49 0.11 -8.25
C GLU A 64 12.30 0.82 -7.60
N ASN A 65 12.10 2.12 -7.85
CA ASN A 65 11.10 2.92 -7.15
C ASN A 65 9.87 3.20 -8.01
N TRP A 66 8.70 3.15 -7.39
CA TRP A 66 7.45 3.57 -8.01
C TRP A 66 7.15 5.04 -7.74
N GLY A 67 6.79 5.77 -8.79
CA GLY A 67 6.34 7.14 -8.73
C GLY A 67 4.89 7.28 -9.18
N LEU A 68 4.14 8.14 -8.53
CA LEU A 68 2.84 8.62 -8.97
C LEU A 68 3.09 9.81 -9.90
N LEU A 69 2.56 9.77 -11.13
CA LEU A 69 2.74 10.80 -12.15
C LEU A 69 1.52 11.69 -12.30
N GLU A 70 0.33 11.11 -12.30
CA GLU A 70 -0.94 11.80 -12.50
C GLU A 70 -2.02 11.32 -11.53
N PRO A 71 -2.93 12.19 -11.11
CA PRO A 71 -3.01 13.64 -11.33
C PRO A 71 -2.10 14.45 -10.39
N ILE A 72 -1.38 13.80 -9.51
CA ILE A 72 -0.44 14.40 -8.56
C ILE A 72 0.90 13.68 -8.68
N GLN A 73 1.99 14.42 -8.53
CA GLN A 73 3.32 13.84 -8.60
C GLN A 73 3.87 13.54 -7.21
N GLY A 74 4.51 12.39 -7.06
CA GLY A 74 5.16 12.02 -5.82
C GLY A 74 5.60 10.57 -5.80
N ARG A 75 6.30 10.19 -4.76
CA ARG A 75 6.74 8.81 -4.56
C ARG A 75 5.55 7.94 -4.16
N ALA A 76 5.39 6.81 -4.82
CA ALA A 76 4.33 5.87 -4.49
C ALA A 76 4.66 5.03 -3.24
N ASP A 77 3.62 4.52 -2.60
CA ASP A 77 3.71 3.54 -1.52
C ASP A 77 3.94 2.15 -2.11
N GLU A 78 5.17 1.66 -2.03
CA GLU A 78 5.60 0.36 -2.58
C GLU A 78 4.74 -0.82 -2.07
N ILE A 79 4.27 -0.75 -0.82
CA ILE A 79 3.42 -1.79 -0.25
C ILE A 79 2.08 -1.83 -0.98
N LYS A 80 1.47 -0.67 -1.19
CA LYS A 80 0.18 -0.59 -1.90
C LYS A 80 0.31 -0.95 -3.37
N VAL A 81 1.40 -0.56 -4.02
CA VAL A 81 1.69 -1.00 -5.39
C VAL A 81 1.83 -2.52 -5.45
N GLY A 82 2.58 -3.12 -4.52
CA GLY A 82 2.70 -4.57 -4.41
C GLY A 82 1.35 -5.28 -4.26
N GLN A 83 0.46 -4.75 -3.40
CA GLN A 83 -0.89 -5.26 -3.22
C GLN A 83 -1.74 -5.18 -4.51
N ILE A 84 -1.61 -4.10 -5.29
CA ILE A 84 -2.30 -3.98 -6.58
C ILE A 84 -1.78 -5.05 -7.55
N LEU A 85 -0.48 -5.29 -7.58
CA LEU A 85 0.15 -6.28 -8.45
C LEU A 85 -0.19 -7.73 -8.08
N GLU A 86 -0.72 -8.01 -6.88
CA GLU A 86 -1.18 -9.35 -6.50
C GLU A 86 -2.22 -9.93 -7.47
N VAL A 87 -2.97 -9.08 -8.20
CA VAL A 87 -3.93 -9.55 -9.20
C VAL A 87 -3.28 -10.39 -10.31
N LEU A 88 -2.00 -10.17 -10.61
CA LEU A 88 -1.24 -10.96 -11.59
C LEU A 88 -1.05 -12.42 -11.19
N THR A 89 -1.02 -12.69 -9.89
CA THR A 89 -0.88 -14.05 -9.34
C THR A 89 -2.23 -14.68 -8.98
N ALA A 90 -3.34 -13.95 -9.23
CA ALA A 90 -4.67 -14.42 -8.91
C ALA A 90 -5.03 -15.69 -9.71
N THR A 91 -5.72 -16.59 -9.06
CA THR A 91 -6.34 -17.76 -9.68
C THR A 91 -7.85 -17.69 -9.53
N SER A 92 -8.55 -18.29 -10.47
CA SER A 92 -10.01 -18.36 -10.49
C SER A 92 -10.48 -19.81 -10.65
N PRO A 93 -11.46 -20.27 -9.86
CA PRO A 93 -12.02 -21.59 -10.02
C PRO A 93 -12.90 -21.69 -11.27
N ARG A 94 -13.26 -20.58 -11.89
CA ARG A 94 -14.14 -20.50 -13.04
C ARG A 94 -13.63 -19.48 -14.06
N ARG A 95 -13.76 -19.86 -15.33
CA ARG A 95 -13.40 -19.03 -16.47
C ARG A 95 -14.53 -19.05 -17.49
N PHE A 96 -14.97 -17.89 -17.93
CA PHE A 96 -15.99 -17.70 -18.97
C PHE A 96 -15.40 -16.97 -20.17
N PRO A 97 -15.90 -17.17 -21.38
CA PRO A 97 -15.55 -16.30 -22.50
C PRO A 97 -16.06 -14.87 -22.26
N ALA A 98 -15.33 -13.86 -22.71
CA ALA A 98 -15.72 -12.45 -22.58
C ALA A 98 -16.76 -12.05 -23.65
N ILE A 99 -17.92 -12.68 -23.60
CA ILE A 99 -19.11 -12.39 -24.41
C ILE A 99 -20.23 -11.95 -23.48
N ASP A 100 -21.18 -11.16 -23.97
CA ASP A 100 -22.32 -10.67 -23.17
C ASP A 100 -21.88 -9.94 -21.89
N LEU A 101 -21.00 -8.96 -22.07
CA LEU A 101 -20.36 -8.21 -20.98
C LEU A 101 -21.38 -7.49 -20.09
N GLU A 102 -22.53 -7.12 -20.61
CA GLU A 102 -23.60 -6.45 -19.87
C GLU A 102 -24.11 -7.30 -18.69
N ARG A 103 -24.23 -8.62 -18.90
CA ARG A 103 -24.65 -9.58 -17.87
C ARG A 103 -23.73 -9.61 -16.63
N PHE A 104 -22.49 -9.21 -16.79
CA PHE A 104 -21.45 -9.23 -15.77
C PHE A 104 -21.08 -7.82 -15.27
N ASP A 105 -21.86 -6.79 -15.66
CA ASP A 105 -21.54 -5.37 -15.40
C ASP A 105 -20.15 -4.95 -15.92
N LEU A 106 -19.71 -5.59 -17.01
CA LEU A 106 -18.40 -5.37 -17.61
C LEU A 106 -18.44 -4.48 -18.87
N LEU A 107 -19.63 -4.12 -19.34
CA LEU A 107 -19.77 -3.15 -20.45
C LEU A 107 -19.31 -1.76 -20.00
N HIS A 108 -19.68 -1.36 -18.77
CA HIS A 108 -19.25 -0.12 -18.13
C HIS A 108 -18.68 -0.44 -16.74
N PRO A 109 -17.48 -1.03 -16.65
CA PRO A 109 -16.92 -1.46 -15.37
C PRO A 109 -16.64 -0.26 -14.46
N ALA A 110 -16.91 -0.43 -13.17
CA ALA A 110 -16.70 0.62 -12.17
C ALA A 110 -15.22 1.00 -12.02
N VAL A 111 -14.32 0.07 -12.31
CA VAL A 111 -12.87 0.25 -12.22
C VAL A 111 -12.19 -0.51 -13.35
N ARG A 112 -11.20 0.14 -13.97
CA ARG A 112 -10.23 -0.49 -14.88
C ARG A 112 -8.84 -0.33 -14.31
N LEU A 113 -8.10 -1.42 -14.31
CA LEU A 113 -6.68 -1.45 -13.96
C LEU A 113 -5.90 -1.88 -15.19
N TYR A 114 -4.98 -1.05 -15.61
CA TYR A 114 -4.00 -1.39 -16.64
C TYR A 114 -2.66 -1.67 -15.95
N ILE A 115 -2.09 -2.81 -16.23
CA ILE A 115 -0.75 -3.20 -15.83
C ILE A 115 0.06 -3.33 -17.11
N ASP A 116 0.91 -2.35 -17.40
CA ASP A 116 1.51 -2.15 -18.70
C ASP A 116 0.46 -2.15 -19.83
N LYS A 117 0.40 -3.22 -20.63
CA LYS A 117 -0.56 -3.37 -21.73
C LYS A 117 -1.76 -4.26 -21.36
N GLU A 118 -1.76 -4.88 -20.20
CA GLU A 118 -2.80 -5.82 -19.77
C GLU A 118 -3.92 -5.07 -19.04
N LEU A 119 -5.15 -5.30 -19.47
CA LEU A 119 -6.34 -4.66 -18.90
C LEU A 119 -7.13 -5.63 -18.02
N PHE A 120 -7.40 -5.23 -16.79
CA PHE A 120 -8.31 -5.86 -15.85
C PHE A 120 -9.54 -4.96 -15.65
N SER A 121 -10.71 -5.42 -16.06
CA SER A 121 -11.97 -4.70 -15.89
C SER A 121 -12.78 -5.36 -14.77
N PHE A 122 -13.11 -4.59 -13.73
CA PHE A 122 -13.83 -5.08 -12.56
C PHE A 122 -15.32 -4.78 -12.70
N GLY A 123 -16.12 -5.84 -12.83
CA GLY A 123 -17.56 -5.82 -13.01
C GLY A 123 -18.36 -6.04 -11.73
N GLY A 124 -19.53 -6.65 -11.86
CA GLY A 124 -20.45 -6.94 -10.78
C GLY A 124 -20.00 -8.08 -9.86
N PHE A 125 -20.84 -8.36 -8.85
CA PHE A 125 -20.59 -9.40 -7.85
C PHE A 125 -21.55 -10.56 -8.00
N VAL A 126 -21.07 -11.76 -7.68
CA VAL A 126 -21.93 -12.95 -7.56
C VAL A 126 -22.68 -12.88 -6.22
N PRO A 127 -24.02 -12.89 -6.22
CA PRO A 127 -24.80 -12.65 -5.00
C PRO A 127 -24.55 -13.64 -3.86
N ILE A 128 -24.21 -14.90 -4.19
CA ILE A 128 -24.09 -15.98 -3.19
C ILE A 128 -22.65 -16.04 -2.64
N THR A 129 -21.64 -16.00 -3.52
CA THR A 129 -20.24 -16.18 -3.13
C THR A 129 -19.54 -14.85 -2.86
N ASN A 130 -20.15 -13.73 -3.23
CA ASN A 130 -19.58 -12.39 -3.15
C ASN A 130 -18.27 -12.25 -3.94
N GLU A 131 -17.97 -13.17 -4.87
CA GLU A 131 -16.88 -13.04 -5.81
C GLU A 131 -17.21 -11.98 -6.85
N GLN A 132 -16.19 -11.34 -7.40
CA GLN A 132 -16.36 -10.30 -8.41
C GLN A 132 -15.96 -10.82 -9.79
N TYR A 133 -16.76 -10.46 -10.79
CA TYR A 133 -16.41 -10.70 -12.19
C TYR A 133 -15.29 -9.76 -12.62
N VAL A 134 -14.20 -10.33 -13.15
CA VAL A 134 -13.05 -9.58 -13.65
C VAL A 134 -12.74 -10.07 -15.06
N ALA A 135 -12.83 -9.16 -16.03
CA ALA A 135 -12.45 -9.44 -17.40
C ALA A 135 -10.96 -9.15 -17.63
N ASN A 136 -10.27 -10.13 -18.24
CA ASN A 136 -8.88 -10.01 -18.65
C ASN A 136 -8.64 -10.93 -19.85
N ASN A 137 -7.86 -10.46 -20.83
CA ASN A 137 -7.41 -11.23 -21.99
C ASN A 137 -8.51 -12.08 -22.69
N GLY A 138 -9.69 -11.47 -22.92
CA GLY A 138 -10.81 -12.14 -23.59
C GLY A 138 -11.53 -13.19 -22.73
N SER A 139 -11.27 -13.23 -21.45
CA SER A 139 -11.89 -14.14 -20.48
C SER A 139 -12.45 -13.36 -19.30
N ILE A 140 -13.47 -13.93 -18.65
CA ILE A 140 -14.03 -13.43 -17.40
C ILE A 140 -13.73 -14.44 -16.31
N HIS A 141 -13.18 -13.96 -15.21
CA HIS A 141 -12.77 -14.72 -14.04
C HIS A 141 -13.62 -14.32 -12.82
N LEU A 142 -13.74 -15.22 -11.86
CA LEU A 142 -14.30 -14.92 -10.55
C LEU A 142 -13.17 -14.72 -9.55
N LEU A 143 -13.05 -13.52 -9.02
CA LEU A 143 -11.99 -13.17 -8.08
C LEU A 143 -12.57 -12.69 -6.75
N ALA A 144 -11.78 -12.85 -5.70
CA ALA A 144 -12.12 -12.28 -4.40
C ALA A 144 -12.22 -10.74 -4.50
N PRO A 145 -13.17 -10.09 -3.79
CA PRO A 145 -13.39 -8.64 -3.84
C PRO A 145 -12.18 -7.81 -3.44
N ARG A 146 -11.23 -8.40 -2.71
CA ARG A 146 -10.02 -7.73 -2.24
C ARG A 146 -9.23 -7.06 -3.37
N TYR A 147 -9.18 -7.67 -4.55
CA TYR A 147 -8.42 -7.12 -5.68
C TYR A 147 -8.95 -5.75 -6.15
N ALA A 148 -10.26 -5.54 -6.14
CA ALA A 148 -10.84 -4.23 -6.44
C ALA A 148 -10.75 -3.26 -5.24
N THR A 149 -10.79 -3.76 -4.00
CA THR A 149 -10.69 -2.91 -2.81
C THR A 149 -9.28 -2.39 -2.55
N MET A 150 -8.26 -3.09 -3.05
CA MET A 150 -6.86 -2.63 -3.03
C MET A 150 -6.59 -1.48 -3.99
N LEU A 151 -7.45 -1.30 -5.01
CA LEU A 151 -7.32 -0.20 -5.96
C LEU A 151 -7.70 1.12 -5.28
N ALA A 152 -6.79 2.07 -5.29
CA ALA A 152 -6.97 3.36 -4.68
C ALA A 152 -8.23 4.07 -5.18
N ARG A 153 -8.92 4.77 -4.27
CA ARG A 153 -10.07 5.62 -4.61
C ARG A 153 -9.64 7.02 -4.96
N GLN A 154 -8.58 7.49 -4.33
CA GLN A 154 -8.02 8.81 -4.53
C GLN A 154 -6.52 8.70 -4.81
N PRO A 155 -5.95 9.59 -5.61
CA PRO A 155 -4.51 9.57 -5.93
C PRO A 155 -3.62 9.65 -4.70
N ILE A 156 -4.02 10.43 -3.70
CA ILE A 156 -3.29 10.60 -2.43
C ILE A 156 -3.12 9.29 -1.66
N ASP A 157 -4.04 8.34 -1.84
CA ASP A 157 -3.99 7.04 -1.17
C ASP A 157 -2.77 6.21 -1.60
N LEU A 158 -2.20 6.51 -2.77
CA LEU A 158 -1.02 5.80 -3.30
C LEU A 158 0.30 6.51 -3.01
N LEU A 159 0.29 7.71 -2.42
CA LEU A 159 1.54 8.36 -2.02
C LEU A 159 2.17 7.66 -0.82
N SER A 160 3.51 7.64 -0.83
CA SER A 160 4.29 7.09 0.27
C SER A 160 4.15 7.96 1.53
N PRO A 161 3.75 7.40 2.68
CA PRO A 161 3.70 8.11 3.94
C PRO A 161 5.07 8.29 4.60
N ARG A 162 6.14 7.79 3.99
CA ARG A 162 7.52 7.97 4.46
C ARG A 162 8.14 9.22 3.84
N LEU A 163 8.87 10.00 4.64
CA LEU A 163 9.60 11.17 4.13
C LEU A 163 10.76 10.79 3.21
N PHE A 164 11.46 9.70 3.52
CA PHE A 164 12.61 9.21 2.76
C PHE A 164 12.27 8.00 1.90
N ALA A 165 12.89 7.91 0.74
CA ALA A 165 12.86 6.71 -0.09
C ALA A 165 13.77 5.62 0.51
N GLN A 166 13.60 4.39 0.03
CA GLN A 166 14.54 3.33 0.32
C GLN A 166 15.91 3.71 -0.26
N GLY A 167 16.97 3.66 0.56
CA GLY A 167 18.31 4.07 0.17
C GLY A 167 18.62 5.56 0.34
N GLU A 168 17.64 6.44 0.50
CA GLU A 168 17.90 7.83 0.88
C GLU A 168 18.40 7.91 2.32
N THR A 169 19.61 8.41 2.49
CA THR A 169 20.27 8.55 3.79
C THR A 169 20.48 10.02 4.11
N PRO A 170 19.78 10.58 5.11
CA PRO A 170 20.05 11.94 5.55
C PRO A 170 21.44 12.02 6.22
N ILE A 171 22.18 13.08 5.92
CA ILE A 171 23.48 13.40 6.50
C ILE A 171 23.47 14.76 7.20
N GLY A 172 22.37 15.49 7.14
CA GLY A 172 22.26 16.79 7.80
C GLY A 172 20.80 17.23 7.93
N PHE A 173 20.52 17.85 9.07
CA PHE A 173 19.25 18.50 9.39
C PHE A 173 19.53 19.90 9.88
N GLU A 174 19.01 20.90 9.18
CA GLU A 174 19.10 22.31 9.57
C GLU A 174 17.71 22.82 9.97
N PHE A 175 17.55 23.12 11.23
CA PHE A 175 16.44 23.87 11.80
C PHE A 175 16.86 25.34 12.00
N GLU A 176 15.93 26.21 12.31
CA GLU A 176 16.24 27.62 12.57
C GLU A 176 17.29 27.82 13.67
N LYS A 177 17.23 27.02 14.75
CA LYS A 177 18.07 27.21 15.96
C LYS A 177 19.07 26.07 16.18
N VAL A 178 18.94 24.97 15.47
CA VAL A 178 19.75 23.75 15.70
C VAL A 178 20.11 23.11 14.37
N LYS A 179 21.35 22.67 14.26
CA LYS A 179 21.83 21.85 13.14
C LYS A 179 22.37 20.52 13.67
N VAL A 180 21.96 19.43 13.04
CA VAL A 180 22.52 18.10 13.29
C VAL A 180 23.12 17.61 11.99
N MET A 181 24.42 17.33 11.99
CA MET A 181 25.15 16.97 10.77
C MET A 181 26.13 15.82 11.03
N GLU A 182 26.27 14.95 10.04
CA GLU A 182 27.31 13.93 10.02
C GLU A 182 28.65 14.57 9.65
N ARG A 183 29.66 14.42 10.50
CA ARG A 183 31.03 14.87 10.29
C ARG A 183 32.04 13.88 10.87
N ASP A 184 33.10 13.59 10.17
CA ASP A 184 34.18 12.71 10.62
C ASP A 184 33.68 11.34 11.14
N GLY A 185 32.69 10.75 10.46
CA GLY A 185 32.13 9.46 10.81
C GLY A 185 31.21 9.46 12.04
N GLY A 186 30.82 10.62 12.55
CA GLY A 186 29.88 10.75 13.67
C GLY A 186 28.89 11.90 13.49
N TRP A 187 27.86 11.92 14.31
CA TRP A 187 26.87 12.99 14.32
C TRP A 187 27.28 14.12 15.28
N ARG A 188 27.07 15.35 14.85
CA ARG A 188 27.34 16.57 15.64
C ARG A 188 26.10 17.43 15.67
N ILE A 189 25.82 18.03 16.85
CA ILE A 189 24.76 19.02 17.03
C ILE A 189 25.37 20.41 17.29
N ALA A 190 24.81 21.42 16.70
CA ALA A 190 25.27 22.82 16.88
C ALA A 190 24.05 23.78 16.95
N PRO A 191 24.02 24.72 17.91
CA PRO A 191 24.90 24.81 19.07
C PRO A 191 24.65 23.69 20.09
N GLU A 192 25.70 23.22 20.75
CA GLU A 192 25.53 22.31 21.89
C GLU A 192 24.93 23.06 23.09
N LYS A 193 23.97 22.43 23.78
CA LYS A 193 23.45 23.01 25.04
C LYS A 193 24.44 22.73 26.18
N PRO A 194 24.91 23.72 26.93
CA PRO A 194 25.98 23.54 27.95
C PRO A 194 25.61 22.56 29.07
N LYS A 195 24.33 22.28 29.29
CA LYS A 195 23.82 21.40 30.38
C LYS A 195 23.22 20.09 29.91
N ALA A 196 23.21 19.82 28.61
CA ALA A 196 22.59 18.63 28.03
C ALA A 196 23.33 18.26 26.73
N SER A 197 24.49 17.61 26.86
CA SER A 197 25.20 17.05 25.71
C SER A 197 24.55 15.73 25.32
N LEU A 198 24.26 15.57 24.03
CA LEU A 198 23.78 14.32 23.47
C LEU A 198 24.94 13.41 23.09
N THR A 199 24.81 12.14 23.42
CA THR A 199 25.77 11.11 23.02
C THR A 199 25.60 10.78 21.53
N GLN A 200 26.60 10.13 20.92
CA GLN A 200 26.52 9.66 19.54
C GLN A 200 25.32 8.71 19.32
N ASN A 201 25.08 7.82 20.28
CA ASN A 201 23.96 6.87 20.18
C ASN A 201 22.59 7.59 20.17
N GLU A 202 22.41 8.61 21.01
CA GLU A 202 21.17 9.39 21.04
C GLU A 202 20.94 10.15 19.74
N LEU A 203 21.98 10.73 19.15
CA LEU A 203 21.90 11.38 17.84
C LEU A 203 21.59 10.38 16.72
N ILE A 204 22.22 9.19 16.73
CA ILE A 204 21.94 8.12 15.78
C ILE A 204 20.46 7.69 15.90
N HIS A 205 19.97 7.45 17.11
CA HIS A 205 18.55 7.08 17.33
C HIS A 205 17.59 8.17 16.87
N TRP A 206 17.92 9.43 17.09
CA TRP A 206 17.10 10.54 16.61
C TRP A 206 17.08 10.59 15.07
N VAL A 207 18.20 10.43 14.40
CA VAL A 207 18.27 10.35 12.92
C VAL A 207 17.47 9.16 12.40
N GLN A 208 17.59 8.01 13.04
CA GLN A 208 16.81 6.82 12.70
C GLN A 208 15.31 7.06 12.86
N SER A 209 14.89 7.84 13.88
CA SER A 209 13.47 8.18 14.04
C SER A 209 12.93 8.99 12.84
N TRP A 210 13.73 9.86 12.26
CA TRP A 210 13.39 10.56 11.02
C TRP A 210 13.29 9.60 9.82
N GLN A 211 14.26 8.69 9.66
CA GLN A 211 14.29 7.73 8.56
C GLN A 211 13.10 6.76 8.61
N GLN A 212 12.67 6.39 9.82
CA GLN A 212 11.57 5.47 10.07
C GLN A 212 10.21 6.18 10.20
N ALA A 213 10.19 7.52 10.21
CA ALA A 213 8.98 8.29 10.39
C ALA A 213 7.93 7.92 9.34
N TYR A 214 6.75 7.55 9.84
CA TYR A 214 5.59 7.17 9.05
C TYR A 214 4.44 8.12 9.39
N ALA A 215 3.98 8.88 8.40
CA ALA A 215 2.89 9.83 8.58
C ALA A 215 1.56 9.09 8.78
N ALA A 216 0.80 9.50 9.78
CA ALA A 216 -0.54 8.99 10.04
C ALA A 216 -1.57 9.42 8.99
N GLY A 217 -1.25 10.44 8.20
CA GLY A 217 -2.09 10.91 7.11
C GLY A 217 -1.35 11.84 6.17
N LEU A 218 -1.80 11.84 4.93
CA LEU A 218 -1.30 12.72 3.88
C LEU A 218 -2.43 13.62 3.37
N SER A 219 -2.09 14.84 2.95
CA SER A 219 -2.99 15.73 2.23
C SER A 219 -2.21 16.62 1.27
N LEU A 220 -2.86 17.14 0.25
CA LEU A 220 -2.24 18.10 -0.65
C LEU A 220 -2.39 19.52 -0.09
N SER A 221 -1.37 20.34 -0.33
CA SER A 221 -1.48 21.77 -0.08
C SER A 221 -2.36 22.41 -1.15
N THR A 222 -3.30 23.22 -0.73
CA THR A 222 -4.09 24.07 -1.62
C THR A 222 -3.38 25.40 -1.91
N GLU A 223 -2.36 25.73 -1.14
CA GLU A 223 -1.59 26.96 -1.27
C GLU A 223 -0.37 26.72 -2.17
N ARG A 224 0.01 27.73 -2.95
CA ARG A 224 1.21 27.66 -3.80
C ARG A 224 2.47 27.65 -2.91
N PRO A 225 3.51 26.91 -3.24
CA PRO A 225 4.74 26.81 -2.44
C PRO A 225 5.34 28.16 -2.05
N ASN A 226 5.30 29.14 -2.94
CA ASN A 226 5.84 30.49 -2.72
C ASN A 226 5.07 31.34 -1.70
N GLN A 227 3.81 30.98 -1.39
CA GLN A 227 3.00 31.68 -0.39
C GLN A 227 3.13 31.10 1.02
N ILE A 228 3.70 29.91 1.13
CA ILE A 228 3.74 29.15 2.39
C ILE A 228 4.99 29.48 3.21
N SER A 229 6.04 30.04 2.58
CA SER A 229 7.35 30.27 3.21
C SER A 229 7.43 31.52 4.10
N ASP A 230 6.48 32.45 3.98
CA ASP A 230 6.54 33.69 4.77
C ASP A 230 6.22 33.44 6.25
N GLY A 231 7.25 33.58 7.09
CA GLY A 231 7.13 33.52 8.55
C GLY A 231 7.02 32.12 9.18
N LYS A 232 7.10 31.04 8.40
CA LYS A 232 7.05 29.67 8.92
C LYS A 232 8.45 29.06 9.04
N GLN A 233 8.64 28.24 10.08
CA GLN A 233 9.92 27.57 10.33
C GLN A 233 10.16 26.49 9.27
N GLY A 234 11.34 26.56 8.61
CA GLY A 234 11.80 25.58 7.65
C GLY A 234 12.75 24.54 8.25
N ILE A 235 12.75 23.37 7.70
CA ILE A 235 13.74 22.32 7.97
C ILE A 235 14.39 21.96 6.63
N LYS A 236 15.72 22.12 6.55
CA LYS A 236 16.48 21.68 5.40
C LYS A 236 17.20 20.38 5.73
N ILE A 237 16.97 19.36 4.93
CA ILE A 237 17.60 18.04 5.10
C ILE A 237 18.53 17.81 3.93
N THR A 238 19.78 17.46 4.22
CA THR A 238 20.80 17.12 3.23
C THR A 238 20.90 15.60 3.15
N LEU A 239 20.89 15.05 1.93
CA LEU A 239 20.98 13.62 1.67
C LEU A 239 22.39 13.24 1.20
N ARG A 240 22.80 12.01 1.48
CA ARG A 240 24.03 11.42 0.95
C ARG A 240 23.89 11.29 -0.57
N GLY A 241 24.94 11.66 -1.29
CA GLY A 241 24.92 11.64 -2.76
C GLY A 241 24.49 12.96 -3.42
N GLY A 242 24.24 14.04 -2.63
CA GLY A 242 24.09 15.39 -3.16
C GLY A 242 22.65 15.83 -3.43
N GLY A 243 21.69 15.21 -2.82
CA GLY A 243 20.28 15.66 -2.82
C GLY A 243 19.91 16.41 -1.55
N GLY A 244 18.73 17.02 -1.54
CA GLY A 244 18.18 17.68 -0.37
C GLY A 244 16.66 17.73 -0.39
N MET A 245 16.07 17.91 0.79
CA MET A 245 14.65 18.04 1.00
C MET A 245 14.38 19.29 1.83
N GLN A 246 13.39 20.07 1.44
CA GLN A 246 12.95 21.22 2.22
C GLN A 246 11.54 20.95 2.75
N LEU A 247 11.40 21.03 4.07
CA LEU A 247 10.13 20.90 4.77
C LEU A 247 9.77 22.22 5.43
N THR A 248 8.49 22.55 5.45
CA THR A 248 7.95 23.70 6.19
C THR A 248 7.08 23.17 7.31
N ILE A 249 7.28 23.63 8.54
CA ILE A 249 6.44 23.29 9.68
C ILE A 249 5.17 24.12 9.59
N LEU A 250 4.05 23.48 9.29
CA LEU A 250 2.75 24.13 9.24
C LEU A 250 2.07 24.19 10.62
N GLN A 251 2.28 23.14 11.42
CA GLN A 251 1.71 22.96 12.74
C GLN A 251 2.62 22.08 13.59
N GLN A 252 2.72 22.38 14.90
CA GLN A 252 3.50 21.57 15.84
C GLN A 252 2.62 20.82 16.86
N GLN A 253 1.45 21.35 17.16
CA GLN A 253 0.49 20.80 18.14
C GLN A 253 -0.95 20.95 17.63
N PRO A 254 -1.87 20.01 17.93
CA PRO A 254 -1.66 18.78 18.69
C PRO A 254 -0.88 17.70 17.90
N GLU A 255 -0.79 17.81 16.59
CA GLU A 255 -0.04 16.94 15.68
C GLU A 255 1.01 17.77 14.93
N LEU A 256 2.11 17.15 14.56
CA LEU A 256 3.08 17.78 13.68
C LEU A 256 2.62 17.67 12.23
N VAL A 257 2.50 18.80 11.54
CA VAL A 257 2.21 18.83 10.10
C VAL A 257 3.41 19.45 9.38
N LEU A 258 4.05 18.63 8.56
CA LEU A 258 5.17 19.04 7.71
C LEU A 258 4.70 19.12 6.26
N LEU A 259 4.98 20.23 5.60
CA LEU A 259 4.80 20.38 4.17
C LEU A 259 6.14 20.10 3.47
N ARG A 260 6.16 19.16 2.56
CA ARG A 260 7.27 18.95 1.64
C ARG A 260 7.13 19.92 0.46
N VAL A 261 8.08 20.86 0.34
CA VAL A 261 7.94 22.01 -0.55
C VAL A 261 7.97 21.63 -2.03
N ASP A 262 8.80 20.66 -2.41
CA ASP A 262 8.96 20.20 -3.79
C ASP A 262 7.71 19.49 -4.36
N THR A 263 6.98 18.76 -3.51
CA THR A 263 5.81 17.98 -3.94
C THR A 263 4.48 18.59 -3.53
N GLY A 264 4.46 19.56 -2.61
CA GLY A 264 3.24 20.12 -2.04
C GLY A 264 2.46 19.15 -1.14
N VAL A 265 3.07 18.03 -0.73
CA VAL A 265 2.43 17.03 0.14
C VAL A 265 2.63 17.42 1.60
N ARG A 266 1.54 17.41 2.36
CA ARG A 266 1.51 17.59 3.81
C ARG A 266 1.55 16.23 4.48
N TYR A 267 2.52 16.03 5.37
CA TYR A 267 2.71 14.84 6.20
C TYR A 267 2.27 15.15 7.61
N ARG A 268 1.34 14.39 8.15
CA ARG A 268 0.81 14.54 9.49
C ARG A 268 1.33 13.43 10.39
N PHE A 269 2.02 13.80 11.46
CA PHE A 269 2.57 12.89 12.46
C PHE A 269 1.88 13.07 13.81
N PRO A 270 1.63 11.99 14.57
CA PRO A 270 1.12 12.08 15.93
C PRO A 270 1.98 13.00 16.80
N GLY A 271 1.38 13.73 17.74
CA GLY A 271 2.07 14.77 18.48
C GLY A 271 3.30 14.30 19.28
N GLU A 272 3.30 13.08 19.78
CA GLU A 272 4.47 12.51 20.46
C GLU A 272 5.62 12.27 19.49
N MET A 273 5.34 11.64 18.34
CA MET A 273 6.33 11.47 17.26
C MET A 273 6.82 12.82 16.75
N GLY A 274 5.90 13.78 16.55
CA GLY A 274 6.25 15.12 16.11
C GLY A 274 7.24 15.84 17.05
N ARG A 275 7.05 15.73 18.36
CA ARG A 275 7.98 16.31 19.34
C ARG A 275 9.37 15.66 19.25
N ARG A 276 9.43 14.34 19.12
CA ARG A 276 10.70 13.60 18.96
C ARG A 276 11.43 14.00 17.68
N LEU A 277 10.72 14.21 16.58
CA LEU A 277 11.31 14.64 15.31
C LEU A 277 11.88 16.05 15.41
N LEU A 278 11.17 16.99 16.04
CA LEU A 278 11.58 18.41 16.08
C LEU A 278 12.68 18.71 17.09
N ASP A 279 12.82 17.93 18.16
CA ASP A 279 13.82 18.18 19.20
C ASP A 279 14.64 16.93 19.51
N PRO A 280 15.92 16.91 19.12
CA PRO A 280 16.82 15.79 19.42
C PRO A 280 16.93 15.45 20.92
N TYR A 281 16.74 16.44 21.78
CA TYR A 281 16.85 16.26 23.25
C TYR A 281 15.65 15.54 23.86
N THR A 282 14.48 15.57 23.22
CA THR A 282 13.30 14.81 23.68
C THR A 282 13.37 13.34 23.28
N ALA A 283 14.16 12.99 22.27
CA ALA A 283 14.36 11.61 21.84
C ALA A 283 15.28 10.82 22.77
N ALA A 284 16.10 11.50 23.59
CA ALA A 284 17.08 10.91 24.51
C ALA A 284 16.47 10.47 25.86
N GLY A 285 15.22 10.80 26.15
CA GLY A 285 14.56 10.57 27.46
C GLY A 285 13.52 9.45 27.48
N GLY A 286 13.51 8.53 26.48
CA GLY A 286 12.54 7.47 26.37
C GLY A 286 13.12 6.06 26.48
#